data_45ac752651cb8a9ac5ea7f334e8efac7
#
_entry.id   45ac752651cb8a9ac5ea7f334e8efac7
#
_cell.length_a   1.000
_cell.length_b   1.000
_cell.length_c   1.000
_cell.angle_alpha   90.00
_cell.angle_beta   90.00
_cell.angle_gamma   90.00
#
_symmetry.space_group_name_H-M   'P 1'
#
loop_
_entity.id
_entity.type
_entity.pdbx_description
1 polymer ?
#
loop_
_entity_poly.entity_id
_entity_poly.type
_entity_poly.pdbx_seq_one_letter_code
_entity_poly.pdbx_strand_id
1 'polypeptide(L)'
;WDLHEPLLFRPLKWYDEMRWGKGLPWTEKLPWWLKGFMAFWTVFCFVEGLFALLIKKRFKDHGDLKADSRRKWFILCSMGVAVGFLVVSAWKFPGWHSAALWGFGFSGIYFAYAFIFRDKLMLRFVLFGIAAGLTELIADYWLVHVTETLFYPTGEPMLFASPSYMPFSWLVVLIQIGYLGFLINKKYSLLTSSIAVGIMGCIIIPVYEYFAIGAGW
;
A
#
# COMPACT_ATOMS: atom_id res chain seq x y z
N TRP A 1 8.25 -3.35 27.04
CA TRP A 1 7.51 -4.27 26.17
C TRP A 1 7.61 -5.65 26.78
N ASP A 2 6.53 -6.10 27.43
CA ASP A 2 6.46 -7.42 28.04
C ASP A 2 6.28 -8.46 26.94
N LEU A 3 7.30 -9.28 26.70
CA LEU A 3 7.35 -10.33 25.66
C LEU A 3 6.40 -11.51 25.93
N HIS A 4 5.64 -11.45 27.03
CA HIS A 4 4.77 -12.56 27.48
C HIS A 4 3.29 -12.43 27.13
N GLU A 5 2.85 -11.29 26.55
CA GLU A 5 1.47 -11.18 26.12
C GLU A 5 1.22 -11.88 24.78
N PRO A 6 0.15 -12.68 24.64
CA PRO A 6 -0.20 -13.33 23.38
C PRO A 6 -0.41 -12.30 22.28
N LEU A 7 0.16 -12.54 21.11
CA LEU A 7 0.09 -11.70 19.90
C LEU A 7 -1.35 -11.22 19.56
N LEU A 8 -2.36 -12.01 19.88
CA LEU A 8 -3.77 -11.71 19.64
C LEU A 8 -4.33 -10.52 20.47
N PHE A 9 -3.72 -10.21 21.62
CA PHE A 9 -4.21 -9.14 22.51
C PHE A 9 -3.41 -7.84 22.38
N ARG A 10 -2.21 -7.85 21.78
CA ARG A 10 -1.41 -6.64 21.57
C ARG A 10 -2.11 -5.58 20.72
N PRO A 11 -2.74 -5.92 19.57
CA PRO A 11 -3.46 -4.94 18.78
C PRO A 11 -4.63 -4.28 19.50
N LEU A 12 -5.35 -5.05 20.32
CA LEU A 12 -6.50 -4.52 21.08
C LEU A 12 -6.08 -3.54 22.17
N LYS A 13 -4.97 -3.83 22.87
CA LYS A 13 -4.42 -2.93 23.87
C LYS A 13 -3.89 -1.63 23.27
N TRP A 14 -3.25 -1.73 22.11
CA TRP A 14 -2.76 -0.58 21.36
C TRP A 14 -3.93 0.27 20.81
N TYR A 15 -5.04 -0.35 20.39
CA TYR A 15 -6.29 0.33 20.00
C TYR A 15 -6.94 1.07 21.18
N ASP A 16 -6.91 0.52 22.39
CA ASP A 16 -7.40 1.18 23.59
C ASP A 16 -6.51 2.34 24.04
N GLU A 17 -5.21 2.29 23.75
CA GLU A 17 -4.25 3.37 23.98
C GLU A 17 -4.28 4.45 22.89
N MET A 18 -4.73 4.13 21.68
CA MET A 18 -5.13 5.11 20.69
C MET A 18 -6.43 5.77 21.13
N ARG A 19 -6.31 6.76 21.96
CA ARG A 19 -7.44 7.64 22.30
C ARG A 19 -7.91 8.32 21.02
N TRP A 20 -8.97 7.80 20.45
CA TRP A 20 -9.75 8.50 19.45
C TRP A 20 -10.07 9.90 19.97
N GLY A 21 -9.32 10.89 19.51
CA GLY A 21 -9.69 12.27 19.59
C GLY A 21 -9.86 12.83 20.98
N LYS A 22 -8.80 13.33 21.60
CA LYS A 22 -8.99 14.52 22.42
C LYS A 22 -9.32 15.67 21.49
N GLY A 23 -10.56 15.70 21.09
CA GLY A 23 -11.45 16.75 20.68
C GLY A 23 -10.88 18.12 20.35
N LEU A 24 -10.23 18.25 19.19
CA LEU A 24 -10.37 19.48 18.41
C LEU A 24 -10.85 19.04 17.03
N PRO A 25 -11.84 19.71 16.45
CA PRO A 25 -12.21 19.42 15.08
C PRO A 25 -10.95 19.57 14.24
N TRP A 26 -10.46 18.45 13.77
CA TRP A 26 -9.25 18.37 12.91
C TRP A 26 -9.27 19.36 11.75
N THR A 27 -10.46 19.81 11.36
CA THR A 27 -10.68 20.83 10.34
C THR A 27 -10.16 22.22 10.72
N GLU A 28 -9.97 22.55 11.99
CA GLU A 28 -9.52 23.88 12.43
C GLU A 28 -7.98 24.03 12.33
N LYS A 29 -7.22 22.93 12.51
CA LYS A 29 -5.76 22.96 12.46
C LYS A 29 -5.17 23.00 11.04
N LEU A 30 -5.98 22.73 10.00
CA LEU A 30 -5.51 22.69 8.63
C LEU A 30 -5.40 24.07 8.00
N PRO A 31 -4.24 24.42 7.44
CA PRO A 31 -4.14 25.60 6.57
C PRO A 31 -5.16 25.49 5.42
N TRP A 32 -5.80 26.61 5.09
CA TRP A 32 -6.84 26.66 4.05
C TRP A 32 -6.37 26.13 2.70
N TRP A 33 -5.10 26.38 2.32
CA TRP A 33 -4.50 25.88 1.09
C TRP A 33 -4.38 24.35 1.08
N LEU A 34 -4.13 23.72 2.22
CA LEU A 34 -4.04 22.27 2.33
C LEU A 34 -5.43 21.63 2.25
N LYS A 35 -6.47 22.26 2.86
CA LYS A 35 -7.87 21.86 2.67
C LYS A 35 -8.25 21.92 1.19
N GLY A 36 -7.89 23.01 0.52
CA GLY A 36 -8.11 23.18 -0.92
C GLY A 36 -7.39 22.14 -1.76
N PHE A 37 -6.13 21.87 -1.45
CA PHE A 37 -5.34 20.85 -2.14
C PHE A 37 -5.93 19.44 -1.98
N MET A 38 -6.37 19.07 -0.78
CA MET A 38 -6.97 17.77 -0.53
C MET A 38 -8.32 17.62 -1.20
N ALA A 39 -9.16 18.66 -1.15
CA ALA A 39 -10.42 18.67 -1.89
C ALA A 39 -10.16 18.53 -3.39
N PHE A 40 -9.21 19.29 -3.94
CA PHE A 40 -8.78 19.19 -5.33
C PHE A 40 -8.30 17.76 -5.67
N TRP A 41 -7.41 17.20 -4.83
CA TRP A 41 -6.86 15.86 -5.06
C TRP A 41 -7.93 14.77 -5.01
N THR A 42 -8.85 14.86 -4.06
CA THR A 42 -9.99 13.93 -3.97
C THR A 42 -10.87 14.02 -5.22
N VAL A 43 -11.21 15.23 -5.66
CA VAL A 43 -11.99 15.45 -6.88
C VAL A 43 -11.21 14.96 -8.10
N PHE A 44 -9.91 15.24 -8.17
CA PHE A 44 -9.04 14.81 -9.26
C PHE A 44 -9.00 13.28 -9.38
N CYS A 45 -8.75 12.55 -8.28
CA CYS A 45 -8.77 11.09 -8.27
C CYS A 45 -10.16 10.51 -8.65
N PHE A 46 -11.24 11.17 -8.18
CA PHE A 46 -12.59 10.78 -8.56
C PHE A 46 -12.85 10.98 -10.06
N VAL A 47 -12.44 12.12 -10.60
CA VAL A 47 -12.59 12.45 -12.04
C VAL A 47 -11.72 11.52 -12.88
N GLU A 48 -10.46 11.24 -12.48
CA GLU A 48 -9.62 10.26 -13.17
C GLU A 48 -10.25 8.86 -13.16
N GLY A 49 -10.77 8.43 -12.02
CA GLY A 49 -11.47 7.15 -11.91
C GLY A 49 -12.70 7.09 -12.81
N LEU A 50 -13.51 8.14 -12.83
CA LEU A 50 -14.67 8.27 -13.72
C LEU A 50 -14.25 8.30 -15.20
N PHE A 51 -13.20 9.05 -15.53
CA PHE A 51 -12.66 9.13 -16.88
C PHE A 51 -12.11 7.77 -17.35
N ALA A 52 -11.39 7.05 -16.47
CA ALA A 52 -10.95 5.68 -16.74
C ALA A 52 -12.11 4.71 -16.99
N LEU A 53 -13.23 4.88 -16.29
CA LEU A 53 -14.45 4.10 -16.50
C LEU A 53 -15.13 4.42 -17.85
N LEU A 54 -15.08 5.68 -18.29
CA LEU A 54 -15.68 6.15 -19.52
C LEU A 54 -14.83 5.82 -20.75
N ILE A 55 -13.50 5.87 -20.64
CA ILE A 55 -12.59 5.49 -21.72
C ILE A 55 -12.50 3.97 -21.79
N LYS A 56 -13.42 3.35 -22.52
CA LYS A 56 -13.42 1.91 -22.84
C LYS A 56 -12.23 1.42 -23.69
N LYS A 57 -11.06 2.03 -23.62
CA LYS A 57 -9.87 1.45 -24.23
C LYS A 57 -9.41 0.27 -23.39
N ARG A 58 -9.96 -0.92 -23.68
CA ARG A 58 -9.32 -2.17 -23.28
C ARG A 58 -7.86 -2.09 -23.73
N PHE A 59 -6.96 -2.10 -22.79
CA PHE A 59 -5.55 -2.42 -23.05
C PHE A 59 -5.54 -3.86 -23.59
N LYS A 60 -5.62 -4.00 -24.89
CA LYS A 60 -5.29 -5.25 -25.55
C LYS A 60 -3.77 -5.38 -25.45
N ASP A 61 -3.31 -5.98 -24.38
CA ASP A 61 -1.97 -6.47 -24.31
C ASP A 61 -1.91 -7.69 -25.23
N HIS A 62 -1.37 -7.50 -26.44
CA HIS A 62 -1.11 -8.58 -27.40
C HIS A 62 0.20 -9.26 -27.01
N GLY A 63 0.41 -9.41 -25.69
CA GLY A 63 1.64 -9.88 -25.10
C GLY A 63 1.86 -11.38 -25.31
N ASP A 64 3.11 -11.71 -25.37
CA ASP A 64 3.65 -13.07 -25.31
C ASP A 64 3.02 -13.83 -24.12
N LEU A 65 2.29 -14.91 -24.40
CA LEU A 65 1.63 -15.77 -23.41
C LEU A 65 2.61 -16.30 -22.36
N LYS A 66 3.89 -16.52 -22.73
CA LYS A 66 4.94 -16.94 -21.81
C LYS A 66 5.29 -15.81 -20.82
N ALA A 67 5.38 -14.58 -21.30
CA ALA A 67 5.61 -13.40 -20.45
C ALA A 67 4.46 -13.18 -19.48
N ASP A 68 3.20 -13.35 -19.91
CA ASP A 68 2.03 -13.25 -19.09
C ASP A 68 2.00 -14.33 -17.98
N SER A 69 2.29 -15.56 -18.34
CA SER A 69 2.35 -16.67 -17.38
C SER A 69 3.46 -16.46 -16.35
N ARG A 70 4.66 -16.07 -16.78
CA ARG A 70 5.80 -15.78 -15.92
C ARG A 70 5.47 -14.65 -14.92
N ARG A 71 4.91 -13.54 -15.40
CA ARG A 71 4.51 -12.40 -14.57
C ARG A 71 3.47 -12.80 -13.55
N LYS A 72 2.45 -13.54 -13.99
CA LYS A 72 1.38 -14.04 -13.10
C LYS A 72 1.97 -14.84 -11.95
N TRP A 73 2.77 -15.85 -12.24
CA TRP A 73 3.36 -16.68 -11.20
C TRP A 73 4.33 -15.92 -10.31
N PHE A 74 5.13 -15.04 -10.90
CA PHE A 74 6.04 -14.19 -10.13
C PHE A 74 5.29 -13.34 -9.10
N ILE A 75 4.20 -12.66 -9.49
CA ILE A 75 3.43 -11.82 -8.57
C ILE A 75 2.72 -12.67 -7.51
N LEU A 76 2.06 -13.78 -7.91
CA LEU A 76 1.39 -14.64 -6.93
C LEU A 76 2.37 -15.25 -5.93
N CYS A 77 3.53 -15.71 -6.38
CA CYS A 77 4.57 -16.20 -5.47
C CYS A 77 5.09 -15.07 -4.57
N SER A 78 5.33 -13.88 -5.11
CA SER A 78 5.79 -12.74 -4.31
C SER A 78 4.77 -12.33 -3.25
N MET A 79 3.46 -12.43 -3.52
CA MET A 79 2.42 -12.20 -2.51
C MET A 79 2.54 -13.20 -1.36
N GLY A 80 2.66 -14.48 -1.69
CA GLY A 80 2.82 -15.52 -0.66
C GLY A 80 4.08 -15.32 0.20
N VAL A 81 5.21 -14.98 -0.46
CA VAL A 81 6.46 -14.68 0.24
C VAL A 81 6.34 -13.41 1.08
N ALA A 82 5.68 -12.37 0.57
CA ALA A 82 5.47 -11.12 1.31
C ALA A 82 4.65 -11.33 2.58
N VAL A 83 3.56 -12.11 2.50
CA VAL A 83 2.76 -12.46 3.69
C VAL A 83 3.57 -13.32 4.64
N GLY A 84 4.27 -14.33 4.14
CA GLY A 84 5.15 -15.18 4.97
C GLY A 84 6.22 -14.37 5.69
N PHE A 85 6.83 -13.40 5.01
CA PHE A 85 7.81 -12.49 5.61
C PHE A 85 7.19 -11.63 6.72
N LEU A 86 5.98 -11.08 6.51
CA LEU A 86 5.25 -10.33 7.53
C LEU A 86 4.99 -11.15 8.80
N VAL A 87 4.49 -12.36 8.62
CA VAL A 87 4.22 -13.29 9.73
C VAL A 87 5.51 -13.61 10.51
N VAL A 88 6.60 -13.90 9.79
CA VAL A 88 7.90 -14.21 10.42
C VAL A 88 8.46 -12.97 11.11
N SER A 89 8.33 -11.78 10.52
CA SER A 89 8.79 -10.53 11.11
C SER A 89 8.05 -10.22 12.40
N ALA A 90 6.73 -10.38 12.43
CA ALA A 90 5.93 -10.21 13.64
C ALA A 90 6.38 -11.13 14.78
N TRP A 91 6.96 -12.28 14.46
CA TRP A 91 7.33 -13.30 15.44
C TRP A 91 8.80 -13.27 15.83
N LYS A 92 9.71 -13.00 14.88
CA LYS A 92 11.17 -13.20 15.07
C LYS A 92 11.99 -11.93 14.95
N PHE A 93 11.55 -10.96 14.18
CA PHE A 93 12.32 -9.78 13.81
C PHE A 93 11.50 -8.49 13.87
N PRO A 94 10.85 -8.18 15.01
CA PRO A 94 10.05 -6.98 15.11
C PRO A 94 10.91 -5.72 14.98
N GLY A 95 10.34 -4.68 14.39
CA GLY A 95 10.93 -3.36 14.29
C GLY A 95 11.14 -2.88 12.85
N TRP A 96 11.44 -1.62 12.72
CA TRP A 96 11.51 -0.91 11.45
C TRP A 96 12.50 -1.50 10.43
N HIS A 97 13.55 -2.18 10.87
CA HIS A 97 14.49 -2.83 9.96
C HIS A 97 13.82 -3.90 9.11
N SER A 98 12.90 -4.66 9.69
CA SER A 98 12.14 -5.66 8.94
C SER A 98 11.15 -4.99 7.99
N ALA A 99 10.53 -3.87 8.39
CA ALA A 99 9.68 -3.07 7.52
C ALA A 99 10.45 -2.51 6.31
N ALA A 100 11.63 -1.94 6.57
CA ALA A 100 12.51 -1.43 5.53
C ALA A 100 12.96 -2.54 4.56
N LEU A 101 13.33 -3.70 5.10
CA LEU A 101 13.68 -4.87 4.28
C LEU A 101 12.50 -5.33 3.43
N TRP A 102 11.28 -5.34 3.99
CA TRP A 102 10.08 -5.68 3.25
C TRP A 102 9.80 -4.66 2.14
N GLY A 103 9.72 -3.38 2.45
CA GLY A 103 9.42 -2.32 1.49
C GLY A 103 10.47 -2.20 0.38
N PHE A 104 11.72 -1.97 0.74
CA PHE A 104 12.83 -1.83 -0.22
C PHE A 104 13.16 -3.14 -0.93
N GLY A 105 13.17 -4.26 -0.20
CA GLY A 105 13.51 -5.57 -0.75
C GLY A 105 12.53 -6.01 -1.83
N PHE A 106 11.23 -6.05 -1.54
CA PHE A 106 10.23 -6.43 -2.53
C PHE A 106 10.14 -5.44 -3.68
N SER A 107 10.26 -4.13 -3.41
CA SER A 107 10.33 -3.12 -4.47
C SER A 107 11.53 -3.37 -5.39
N GLY A 108 12.70 -3.64 -4.82
CA GLY A 108 13.90 -3.99 -5.59
C GLY A 108 13.70 -5.24 -6.46
N ILE A 109 13.01 -6.26 -5.94
CA ILE A 109 12.68 -7.48 -6.68
C ILE A 109 11.75 -7.18 -7.87
N TYR A 110 10.74 -6.33 -7.70
CA TYR A 110 9.84 -5.93 -8.78
C TYR A 110 10.58 -5.10 -9.85
N PHE A 111 11.44 -4.18 -9.44
CA PHE A 111 12.32 -3.46 -10.35
C PHE A 111 13.23 -4.41 -11.13
N ALA A 112 13.93 -5.29 -10.42
CA ALA A 112 14.83 -6.27 -11.03
C ALA A 112 14.08 -7.14 -12.06
N TYR A 113 12.89 -7.62 -11.72
CA TYR A 113 12.06 -8.37 -12.65
C TYR A 113 11.75 -7.56 -13.91
N ALA A 114 11.29 -6.31 -13.76
CA ALA A 114 10.94 -5.45 -14.89
C ALA A 114 12.12 -5.23 -15.84
N PHE A 115 13.33 -5.02 -15.30
CA PHE A 115 14.55 -4.80 -16.10
C PHE A 115 15.10 -6.08 -16.72
N ILE A 116 15.25 -7.16 -15.94
CA ILE A 116 15.81 -8.43 -16.41
C ILE A 116 14.97 -9.00 -17.55
N PHE A 117 13.66 -8.99 -17.39
CA PHE A 117 12.75 -9.53 -18.40
C PHE A 117 12.25 -8.49 -19.40
N ARG A 118 12.74 -7.25 -19.31
CA ARG A 118 12.28 -6.12 -20.15
C ARG A 118 10.76 -6.02 -20.23
N ASP A 119 10.09 -6.27 -19.09
CA ASP A 119 8.65 -6.36 -19.00
C ASP A 119 8.04 -4.95 -18.83
N LYS A 120 7.55 -4.40 -19.96
CA LYS A 120 6.97 -3.04 -19.99
C LYS A 120 5.74 -2.91 -19.11
N LEU A 121 4.94 -3.97 -18.97
CA LEU A 121 3.74 -3.92 -18.12
C LEU A 121 4.14 -3.89 -16.65
N MET A 122 5.07 -4.73 -16.22
CA MET A 122 5.61 -4.68 -14.86
C MET A 122 6.23 -3.32 -14.56
N LEU A 123 7.01 -2.76 -15.50
CA LEU A 123 7.58 -1.42 -15.32
C LEU A 123 6.50 -0.35 -15.10
N ARG A 124 5.38 -0.42 -15.84
CA ARG A 124 4.24 0.50 -15.62
C ARG A 124 3.63 0.34 -14.22
N PHE A 125 3.46 -0.88 -13.74
CA PHE A 125 2.99 -1.13 -12.38
C PHE A 125 3.97 -0.58 -11.33
N VAL A 126 5.27 -0.76 -11.54
CA VAL A 126 6.30 -0.23 -10.64
C VAL A 126 6.26 1.29 -10.61
N LEU A 127 6.22 1.96 -11.77
CA LEU A 127 6.14 3.42 -11.85
C LEU A 127 4.84 3.96 -11.23
N PHE A 128 3.72 3.30 -11.48
CA PHE A 128 2.46 3.64 -10.83
C PHE A 128 2.54 3.48 -9.30
N GLY A 129 3.11 2.36 -8.84
CA GLY A 129 3.25 2.10 -7.40
C GLY A 129 4.14 3.12 -6.70
N ILE A 130 5.24 3.59 -7.35
CA ILE A 130 6.07 4.68 -6.83
C ILE A 130 5.26 5.97 -6.74
N ALA A 131 4.60 6.36 -7.83
CA ALA A 131 3.83 7.60 -7.85
C ALA A 131 2.75 7.61 -6.76
N ALA A 132 2.00 6.51 -6.63
CA ALA A 132 0.97 6.37 -5.62
C ALA A 132 1.56 6.32 -4.20
N GLY A 133 2.66 5.59 -3.98
CA GLY A 133 3.34 5.53 -2.69
C GLY A 133 3.91 6.89 -2.25
N LEU A 134 4.41 7.70 -3.19
CA LEU A 134 4.84 9.08 -2.89
C LEU A 134 3.64 9.97 -2.57
N THR A 135 2.49 9.73 -3.18
CA THR A 135 1.26 10.47 -2.87
C THR A 135 0.76 10.14 -1.46
N GLU A 136 0.97 8.92 -0.99
CA GLU A 136 0.62 8.49 0.36
C GLU A 136 1.32 9.30 1.46
N LEU A 137 2.51 9.85 1.20
CA LEU A 137 3.19 10.74 2.14
C LEU A 137 2.34 11.96 2.55
N ILE A 138 1.43 12.38 1.70
CA ILE A 138 0.50 13.47 1.98
C ILE A 138 -0.58 13.00 2.96
N ALA A 139 -1.10 11.80 2.75
CA ALA A 139 -2.07 11.19 3.64
C ALA A 139 -1.47 10.92 5.02
N ASP A 140 -0.26 10.38 5.07
CA ASP A 140 0.47 10.16 6.30
C ASP A 140 0.74 11.45 7.08
N TYR A 141 1.18 12.51 6.37
CA TYR A 141 1.35 13.83 7.00
C TYR A 141 0.06 14.31 7.68
N TRP A 142 -1.07 14.11 7.00
CA TRP A 142 -2.37 14.41 7.56
C TRP A 142 -2.68 13.56 8.79
N LEU A 143 -2.51 12.25 8.70
CA LEU A 143 -2.83 11.33 9.79
C LEU A 143 -1.95 11.57 11.01
N VAL A 144 -0.66 11.90 10.81
CA VAL A 144 0.29 12.14 11.90
C VAL A 144 0.12 13.52 12.54
N HIS A 145 -0.03 14.59 11.73
CA HIS A 145 0.05 15.97 12.25
C HIS A 145 -1.29 16.66 12.41
N VAL A 146 -2.34 16.12 11.79
CA VAL A 146 -3.65 16.78 11.79
C VAL A 146 -4.68 16.02 12.60
N THR A 147 -4.85 14.75 12.28
CA THR A 147 -5.80 13.90 13.02
C THR A 147 -5.16 13.26 14.24
N GLU A 148 -3.82 13.19 14.28
CA GLU A 148 -3.06 12.53 15.35
C GLU A 148 -3.52 11.08 15.59
N THR A 149 -3.92 10.40 14.49
CA THR A 149 -4.43 9.02 14.53
C THR A 149 -3.38 8.00 14.08
N LEU A 150 -2.25 8.47 13.51
CA LEU A 150 -1.15 7.62 13.06
C LEU A 150 0.12 8.01 13.81
N PHE A 151 0.82 7.02 14.35
CA PHE A 151 2.08 7.19 15.06
C PHE A 151 3.08 6.17 14.54
N TYR A 152 4.28 6.64 14.24
CA TYR A 152 5.38 5.77 13.88
C TYR A 152 6.35 5.61 15.06
N PRO A 153 6.99 4.44 15.21
CA PRO A 153 8.00 4.21 16.21
C PRO A 153 9.17 5.22 16.09
N THR A 154 9.78 5.56 17.21
CA THR A 154 10.93 6.48 17.23
C THR A 154 12.21 5.77 16.76
N GLY A 155 13.11 6.53 16.12
CA GLY A 155 14.42 6.01 15.69
C GLY A 155 14.46 5.44 14.27
N GLU A 156 13.37 5.57 13.52
CA GLU A 156 13.32 5.21 12.12
C GLU A 156 13.83 6.33 11.21
N PRO A 157 14.44 6.02 10.05
CA PRO A 157 14.73 7.02 9.04
C PRO A 157 13.44 7.55 8.41
N MET A 158 13.12 8.80 8.68
CA MET A 158 11.87 9.43 8.25
C MET A 158 12.03 10.17 6.92
N LEU A 159 10.95 10.17 6.14
CA LEU A 159 10.73 10.99 4.96
C LEU A 159 9.46 11.82 5.21
N PHE A 160 9.60 13.10 5.54
CA PHE A 160 8.53 13.94 6.08
C PHE A 160 7.94 13.34 7.37
N ALA A 161 6.65 13.02 7.36
CA ALA A 161 5.95 12.43 8.51
C ALA A 161 5.91 10.90 8.48
N SER A 162 6.48 10.27 7.46
CA SER A 162 6.42 8.82 7.24
C SER A 162 7.81 8.20 7.29
N PRO A 163 7.93 6.92 7.65
CA PRO A 163 9.15 6.17 7.43
C PRO A 163 9.56 6.16 5.96
N SER A 164 10.86 6.22 5.69
CA SER A 164 11.41 6.30 4.33
C SER A 164 11.07 5.09 3.44
N TYR A 165 10.76 3.95 4.04
CA TYR A 165 10.34 2.74 3.34
C TYR A 165 8.84 2.72 2.98
N MET A 166 8.02 3.60 3.55
CA MET A 166 6.56 3.58 3.41
C MET A 166 6.09 3.70 1.94
N PRO A 167 6.62 4.63 1.12
CA PRO A 167 6.26 4.69 -0.31
C PRO A 167 6.53 3.39 -1.06
N PHE A 168 7.60 2.69 -0.67
CA PHE A 168 7.97 1.41 -1.28
C PHE A 168 7.12 0.26 -0.77
N SER A 169 6.66 0.33 0.46
CA SER A 169 5.69 -0.62 1.01
C SER A 169 4.35 -0.52 0.28
N TRP A 170 3.86 0.69 0.06
CA TRP A 170 2.67 0.91 -0.75
C TRP A 170 2.84 0.46 -2.20
N LEU A 171 4.03 0.67 -2.80
CA LEU A 171 4.34 0.15 -4.14
C LEU A 171 4.10 -1.37 -4.20
N VAL A 172 4.58 -2.12 -3.21
CA VAL A 172 4.43 -3.58 -3.17
C VAL A 172 2.95 -3.97 -3.17
N VAL A 173 2.17 -3.39 -2.25
CA VAL A 173 0.73 -3.66 -2.12
C VAL A 173 -0.03 -3.29 -3.39
N LEU A 174 0.24 -2.12 -3.95
CA LEU A 174 -0.44 -1.63 -5.15
C LEU A 174 -0.10 -2.44 -6.40
N ILE A 175 1.14 -2.92 -6.55
CA ILE A 175 1.47 -3.85 -7.64
C ILE A 175 0.67 -5.14 -7.51
N GLN A 176 0.59 -5.70 -6.31
CA GLN A 176 -0.08 -6.98 -6.07
C GLN A 176 -1.58 -6.87 -6.35
N ILE A 177 -2.25 -5.93 -5.71
CA ILE A 177 -3.70 -5.72 -5.86
C ILE A 177 -4.03 -5.24 -7.28
N GLY A 178 -3.25 -4.30 -7.81
CA GLY A 178 -3.44 -3.76 -9.15
C GLY A 178 -3.30 -4.82 -10.25
N TYR A 179 -2.33 -5.73 -10.10
CA TYR A 179 -2.17 -6.83 -11.04
C TYR A 179 -3.32 -7.84 -10.98
N LEU A 180 -3.84 -8.13 -9.80
CA LEU A 180 -5.04 -8.96 -9.67
C LEU A 180 -6.23 -8.28 -10.37
N GLY A 181 -6.40 -6.97 -10.19
CA GLY A 181 -7.39 -6.19 -10.91
C GLY A 181 -7.22 -6.25 -12.44
N PHE A 182 -5.98 -6.16 -12.91
CA PHE A 182 -5.66 -6.32 -14.32
C PHE A 182 -6.06 -7.71 -14.87
N LEU A 183 -5.80 -8.79 -14.11
CA LEU A 183 -6.21 -10.14 -14.50
C LEU A 183 -7.73 -10.27 -14.58
N ILE A 184 -8.46 -9.67 -13.65
CA ILE A 184 -9.92 -9.65 -13.64
C ILE A 184 -10.42 -8.86 -14.86
N ASN A 185 -9.83 -7.71 -15.17
CA ASN A 185 -10.21 -6.87 -16.28
C ASN A 185 -9.97 -7.51 -17.67
N LYS A 186 -9.10 -8.53 -17.75
CA LYS A 186 -8.97 -9.34 -18.98
C LYS A 186 -10.25 -10.11 -19.32
N LYS A 187 -11.03 -10.47 -18.31
CA LYS A 187 -12.24 -11.31 -18.47
C LYS A 187 -13.54 -10.53 -18.29
N TYR A 188 -13.53 -9.53 -17.43
CA TYR A 188 -14.72 -8.78 -17.01
C TYR A 188 -14.62 -7.30 -17.39
N SER A 189 -15.67 -6.54 -17.11
CA SER A 189 -15.68 -5.10 -17.34
C SER A 189 -14.74 -4.35 -16.40
N LEU A 190 -14.34 -3.14 -16.77
CA LEU A 190 -13.53 -2.27 -15.90
C LEU A 190 -14.25 -2.00 -14.57
N LEU A 191 -15.56 -1.77 -14.59
CA LEU A 191 -16.36 -1.57 -13.38
C LEU A 191 -16.30 -2.79 -12.46
N THR A 192 -16.51 -4.00 -12.99
CA THR A 192 -16.40 -5.25 -12.22
C THR A 192 -15.01 -5.40 -11.60
N SER A 193 -13.96 -5.10 -12.38
CA SER A 193 -12.58 -5.16 -11.90
C SER A 193 -12.32 -4.16 -10.79
N SER A 194 -12.82 -2.93 -10.92
CA SER A 194 -12.65 -1.88 -9.91
C SER A 194 -13.35 -2.24 -8.61
N ILE A 195 -14.57 -2.77 -8.68
CA ILE A 195 -15.30 -3.25 -7.50
C ILE A 195 -14.53 -4.41 -6.84
N ALA A 196 -14.05 -5.37 -7.62
CA ALA A 196 -13.30 -6.51 -7.10
C ALA A 196 -11.99 -6.05 -6.44
N VAL A 197 -11.26 -5.09 -7.04
CA VAL A 197 -10.05 -4.50 -6.46
C VAL A 197 -10.36 -3.78 -5.15
N GLY A 198 -11.46 -3.02 -5.10
CA GLY A 198 -11.91 -2.36 -3.88
C GLY A 198 -12.18 -3.37 -2.76
N ILE A 199 -12.91 -4.44 -3.03
CA ILE A 199 -13.19 -5.51 -2.06
C ILE A 199 -11.89 -6.19 -1.62
N MET A 200 -11.00 -6.52 -2.56
CA MET A 200 -9.70 -7.12 -2.23
C MET A 200 -8.85 -6.18 -1.36
N GLY A 201 -8.85 -4.88 -1.67
CA GLY A 201 -8.17 -3.87 -0.85
C GLY A 201 -8.71 -3.83 0.57
N CYS A 202 -10.03 -3.83 0.74
CA CYS A 202 -10.68 -3.87 2.05
C CYS A 202 -10.34 -5.13 2.88
N ILE A 203 -9.90 -6.21 2.25
CA ILE A 203 -9.51 -7.45 2.93
C ILE A 203 -7.99 -7.50 3.13
N ILE A 204 -7.22 -7.27 2.07
CA ILE A 204 -5.77 -7.49 2.05
C ILE A 204 -5.03 -6.41 2.86
N ILE A 205 -5.43 -5.13 2.74
CA ILE A 205 -4.75 -4.04 3.44
C ILE A 205 -4.87 -4.19 4.96
N PRO A 206 -6.06 -4.40 5.56
CA PRO A 206 -6.15 -4.65 6.99
C PRO A 206 -5.37 -5.87 7.49
N VAL A 207 -5.25 -6.92 6.68
CA VAL A 207 -4.41 -8.07 7.02
C VAL A 207 -2.93 -7.68 7.06
N TYR A 208 -2.46 -6.90 6.11
CA TYR A 208 -1.09 -6.40 6.11
C TYR A 208 -0.83 -5.48 7.31
N GLU A 209 -1.74 -4.54 7.58
CA GLU A 209 -1.65 -3.64 8.73
C GLU A 209 -1.63 -4.41 10.06
N TYR A 210 -2.48 -5.43 10.20
CA TYR A 210 -2.52 -6.26 11.39
C TYR A 210 -1.16 -6.90 11.69
N PHE A 211 -0.51 -7.48 10.67
CA PHE A 211 0.81 -8.08 10.85
C PHE A 211 1.92 -7.03 10.98
N ALA A 212 1.79 -5.88 10.32
CA ALA A 212 2.72 -4.76 10.46
C ALA A 212 2.73 -4.23 11.89
N ILE A 213 1.56 -4.01 12.49
CA ILE A 213 1.43 -3.64 13.90
C ILE A 213 2.08 -4.70 14.81
N GLY A 214 1.81 -5.99 14.55
CA GLY A 214 2.42 -7.09 15.30
C GLY A 214 3.95 -7.15 15.15
N ALA A 215 4.49 -6.68 14.04
CA ALA A 215 5.92 -6.57 13.78
C ALA A 215 6.55 -5.29 14.33
N GLY A 216 5.77 -4.37 14.91
CA GLY A 216 6.26 -3.10 15.43
C GLY A 216 6.70 -2.13 14.31
N TRP A 217 5.95 -2.12 13.22
CA TRP A 217 6.18 -1.23 12.07
C TRP A 217 5.31 0.00 12.17
#